data_3863f301a0c8c390bd08862d2c2bb76f
#
_entry.id   3863f301a0c8c390bd08862d2c2bb76f
#
_cell.length_a   1.000
_cell.length_b   1.000
_cell.length_c   1.000
_cell.angle_alpha   90.00
_cell.angle_beta   90.00
_cell.angle_gamma   90.00
#
_symmetry.space_group_name_H-M   'P 1'
#
loop_
_entity.id
_entity.type
_entity.pdbx_description
1 polymer ?
#
loop_
_entity_poly.entity_id
_entity_poly.type
_entity_poly.pdbx_seq_one_letter_code
_entity_poly.pdbx_strand_id
1 'polypeptide(L)'
;IFGGYMVATALTLFIALRVVHGFAFGMVTVAGNTILIDILPSSRRGEGIGYYGLANNIAMSFGPMIGLFMQGNFTYDVIFSCSLLSGSLGFIMAYMVKTPYKQPVKREPISLDRFFLVKGTWAGISLLLLSIPYGMTTTYVAMYAAEIGISVNSGLYFTFMAVGLAVSRLFSGRQVDKGRITLVISLGMYLAAAT
;
A
#
# COMPACT_ATOMS: atom_id res chain seq x y z
N ILE A 1 16.32 8.08 -1.55
CA ILE A 1 15.81 8.20 -0.17
C ILE A 1 16.42 7.09 0.72
N PHE A 2 16.37 5.80 0.34
CA PHE A 2 16.91 4.70 1.15
C PHE A 2 18.40 4.87 1.50
N GLY A 3 19.24 5.31 0.54
CA GLY A 3 20.64 5.66 0.82
C GLY A 3 20.82 6.83 1.80
N GLY A 4 19.83 7.74 1.87
CA GLY A 4 19.83 8.83 2.84
C GLY A 4 19.69 8.36 4.29
N TYR A 5 18.96 7.26 4.53
CA TYR A 5 18.84 6.69 5.88
C TYR A 5 20.16 6.11 6.40
N MET A 6 21.04 5.65 5.53
CA MET A 6 22.35 5.10 5.91
C MET A 6 23.31 6.18 6.45
N VAL A 7 23.12 7.44 6.03
CA VAL A 7 23.94 8.59 6.46
C VAL A 7 23.23 9.51 7.44
N ALA A 8 21.99 9.21 7.82
CA ALA A 8 21.19 10.03 8.73
C ALA A 8 21.63 9.81 10.18
N THR A 9 22.51 10.68 10.67
CA THR A 9 23.01 10.64 12.07
C THR A 9 22.18 11.51 13.02
N ALA A 10 21.37 12.44 12.49
CA ALA A 10 20.52 13.34 13.27
C ALA A 10 19.04 13.02 13.11
N LEU A 11 18.28 13.08 14.21
CA LEU A 11 16.83 12.84 14.20
C LEU A 11 16.08 13.76 13.23
N THR A 12 16.45 15.02 13.15
CA THR A 12 15.86 16.00 12.21
C THR A 12 16.02 15.57 10.76
N LEU A 13 17.21 15.10 10.37
CA LEU A 13 17.45 14.58 9.03
C LEU A 13 16.63 13.32 8.77
N PHE A 14 16.55 12.42 9.74
CA PHE A 14 15.74 11.21 9.64
C PHE A 14 14.26 11.52 9.43
N ILE A 15 13.69 12.48 10.17
CA ILE A 15 12.30 12.94 10.02
C ILE A 15 12.09 13.59 8.64
N ALA A 16 13.00 14.46 8.21
CA ALA A 16 12.92 15.10 6.90
C ALA A 16 12.90 14.06 5.76
N LEU A 17 13.79 13.07 5.81
CA LEU A 17 13.82 11.95 4.87
C LEU A 17 12.51 11.15 4.90
N ARG A 18 11.90 10.98 6.06
CA ARG A 18 10.62 10.27 6.21
C ARG A 18 9.47 11.01 5.53
N VAL A 19 9.42 12.33 5.67
CA VAL A 19 8.43 13.17 4.99
C VAL A 19 8.60 13.09 3.46
N VAL A 20 9.81 13.24 2.96
CA VAL A 20 10.12 13.12 1.52
C VAL A 20 9.78 11.71 1.01
N HIS A 21 10.07 10.69 1.79
CA HIS A 21 9.74 9.29 1.45
C HIS A 21 8.23 9.09 1.35
N GLY A 22 7.47 9.60 2.32
CA GLY A 22 6.00 9.53 2.30
C GLY A 22 5.41 10.24 1.08
N PHE A 23 5.92 11.42 0.75
CA PHE A 23 5.51 12.17 -0.43
C PHE A 23 5.81 11.40 -1.74
N ALA A 24 7.02 10.88 -1.89
CA ALA A 24 7.40 10.09 -3.06
C ALA A 24 6.56 8.82 -3.20
N PHE A 25 6.31 8.11 -2.09
CA PHE A 25 5.47 6.91 -2.08
C PHE A 25 4.02 7.23 -2.48
N GLY A 26 3.47 8.34 -1.98
CA GLY A 26 2.14 8.83 -2.36
C GLY A 26 2.04 9.10 -3.86
N MET A 27 3.03 9.79 -4.45
CA MET A 27 3.06 10.05 -5.89
C MET A 27 3.10 8.77 -6.71
N VAL A 28 3.95 7.81 -6.35
CA VAL A 28 4.07 6.52 -7.05
C VAL A 28 2.76 5.73 -6.96
N THR A 29 2.11 5.73 -5.80
CA THR A 29 0.85 5.01 -5.59
C THR A 29 -0.28 5.59 -6.45
N VAL A 30 -0.42 6.92 -6.47
CA VAL A 30 -1.43 7.59 -7.29
C VAL A 30 -1.17 7.37 -8.78
N ALA A 31 0.07 7.61 -9.23
CA ALA A 31 0.44 7.42 -10.63
C ALA A 31 0.25 5.96 -11.09
N GLY A 32 0.66 4.99 -10.27
CA GLY A 32 0.50 3.57 -10.57
C GLY A 32 -0.96 3.16 -10.74
N ASN A 33 -1.84 3.59 -9.84
CA ASN A 33 -3.29 3.35 -9.95
C ASN A 33 -3.87 4.00 -11.21
N THR A 34 -3.45 5.22 -11.54
CA THR A 34 -3.92 5.93 -12.74
C THR A 34 -3.52 5.19 -14.01
N ILE A 35 -2.24 4.82 -14.14
CA ILE A 35 -1.73 4.06 -15.28
C ILE A 35 -2.50 2.75 -15.44
N LEU A 36 -2.72 2.03 -14.34
CA LEU A 36 -3.45 0.78 -14.35
C LEU A 36 -4.86 0.93 -14.93
N ILE A 37 -5.60 1.94 -14.47
CA ILE A 37 -6.96 2.22 -14.96
C ILE A 37 -6.94 2.58 -16.45
N ASP A 38 -5.88 3.23 -16.92
CA ASP A 38 -5.74 3.67 -18.30
C ASP A 38 -5.44 2.53 -19.28
N ILE A 39 -4.69 1.52 -18.84
CA ILE A 39 -4.33 0.38 -19.70
C ILE A 39 -5.37 -0.74 -19.68
N LEU A 40 -6.25 -0.77 -18.68
CA LEU A 40 -7.23 -1.83 -18.52
C LEU A 40 -8.55 -1.52 -19.26
N PRO A 41 -9.13 -2.51 -19.97
CA PRO A 41 -10.47 -2.38 -20.53
C PRO A 41 -11.50 -2.22 -19.40
N SER A 42 -12.55 -1.43 -19.65
CA SER A 42 -13.59 -1.12 -18.64
C SER A 42 -14.24 -2.34 -18.02
N SER A 43 -14.40 -3.43 -18.81
CA SER A 43 -15.00 -4.69 -18.36
C SER A 43 -14.17 -5.51 -17.37
N ARG A 44 -12.87 -5.21 -17.22
CA ARG A 44 -11.94 -5.95 -16.35
C ARG A 44 -11.17 -5.06 -15.39
N ARG A 45 -11.64 -3.84 -15.17
CA ARG A 45 -10.97 -2.89 -14.25
C ARG A 45 -10.96 -3.37 -12.81
N GLY A 46 -12.05 -3.94 -12.32
CA GLY A 46 -12.14 -4.45 -10.96
C GLY A 46 -11.17 -5.61 -10.73
N GLU A 47 -11.12 -6.56 -11.66
CA GLU A 47 -10.17 -7.67 -11.60
C GLU A 47 -8.71 -7.16 -11.63
N GLY A 48 -8.39 -6.25 -12.54
CA GLY A 48 -7.03 -5.71 -12.67
C GLY A 48 -6.59 -4.90 -11.45
N ILE A 49 -7.47 -4.06 -10.89
CA ILE A 49 -7.21 -3.34 -9.63
C ILE A 49 -7.00 -4.33 -8.48
N GLY A 50 -7.75 -5.45 -8.48
CA GLY A 50 -7.57 -6.53 -7.53
C GLY A 50 -6.17 -7.14 -7.59
N TYR A 51 -5.68 -7.49 -8.78
CA TYR A 51 -4.32 -8.04 -8.97
C TYR A 51 -3.22 -7.03 -8.61
N TYR A 52 -3.38 -5.77 -9.00
CA TYR A 52 -2.42 -4.73 -8.64
C TYR A 52 -2.37 -4.51 -7.13
N GLY A 53 -3.55 -4.45 -6.50
CA GLY A 53 -3.65 -4.35 -5.05
C GLY A 53 -3.11 -5.57 -4.32
N LEU A 54 -3.16 -6.77 -4.93
CA LEU A 54 -2.56 -7.99 -4.40
C LEU A 54 -1.04 -7.85 -4.27
N ALA A 55 -0.35 -7.33 -5.29
CA ALA A 55 1.08 -7.08 -5.23
C ALA A 55 1.46 -6.14 -4.07
N ASN A 56 0.70 -5.05 -3.89
CA ASN A 56 0.89 -4.13 -2.78
C ASN A 56 0.67 -4.81 -1.41
N ASN A 57 -0.38 -5.62 -1.27
CA ASN A 57 -0.69 -6.33 -0.03
C ASN A 57 0.38 -7.37 0.32
N ILE A 58 0.90 -8.09 -0.69
CA ILE A 58 2.01 -9.02 -0.52
C ILE A 58 3.24 -8.26 0.02
N ALA A 59 3.59 -7.13 -0.59
CA ALA A 59 4.71 -6.31 -0.15
C ALA A 59 4.53 -5.80 1.28
N MET A 60 3.32 -5.31 1.64
CA MET A 60 3.01 -4.83 2.99
C MET A 60 3.07 -5.93 4.06
N SER A 61 2.83 -7.17 3.69
CA SER A 61 2.85 -8.31 4.62
C SER A 61 4.26 -8.93 4.73
N PHE A 62 4.91 -9.17 3.60
CA PHE A 62 6.27 -9.74 3.59
C PHE A 62 7.34 -8.74 3.99
N GLY A 63 7.13 -7.44 3.74
CA GLY A 63 8.08 -6.39 4.11
C GLY A 63 8.45 -6.41 5.59
N PRO A 64 7.51 -6.28 6.52
CA PRO A 64 7.78 -6.37 7.96
C PRO A 64 8.36 -7.73 8.38
N MET A 65 7.88 -8.84 7.81
CA MET A 65 8.38 -10.17 8.11
C MET A 65 9.87 -10.30 7.76
N ILE A 66 10.24 -9.91 6.54
CA ILE A 66 11.64 -9.93 6.07
C ILE A 66 12.47 -8.94 6.89
N GLY A 67 11.94 -7.73 7.15
CA GLY A 67 12.62 -6.69 7.92
C GLY A 67 12.94 -7.15 9.35
N LEU A 68 12.01 -7.78 10.05
CA LEU A 68 12.22 -8.34 11.40
C LEU A 68 13.23 -9.49 11.39
N PHE A 69 13.15 -10.38 10.41
CA PHE A 69 14.14 -11.44 10.24
C PHE A 69 15.54 -10.89 10.01
N MET A 70 15.66 -9.89 9.13
CA MET A 70 16.94 -9.25 8.84
C MET A 70 17.50 -8.50 10.06
N GLN A 71 16.64 -7.82 10.81
CA GLN A 71 17.04 -7.09 12.02
C GLN A 71 17.68 -8.00 13.07
N GLY A 72 17.23 -9.25 13.18
CA GLY A 72 17.81 -10.22 14.09
C GLY A 72 19.16 -10.82 13.64
N ASN A 73 19.51 -10.70 12.35
CA ASN A 73 20.65 -11.42 11.77
C ASN A 73 21.68 -10.50 11.04
N PHE A 74 21.30 -9.26 10.72
CA PHE A 74 22.09 -8.36 9.88
C PHE A 74 22.11 -6.93 10.45
N THR A 75 23.07 -6.13 10.00
CA THR A 75 23.15 -4.70 10.35
C THR A 75 22.09 -3.87 9.58
N TYR A 76 21.76 -2.71 10.10
CA TYR A 76 20.83 -1.78 9.45
C TYR A 76 21.29 -1.34 8.05
N ASP A 77 22.61 -1.23 7.84
CA ASP A 77 23.18 -0.89 6.52
C ASP A 77 22.84 -1.93 5.47
N VAL A 78 22.86 -3.21 5.85
CA VAL A 78 22.46 -4.31 4.95
C VAL A 78 20.97 -4.22 4.62
N ILE A 79 20.12 -3.92 5.64
CA ILE A 79 18.67 -3.79 5.45
C ILE A 79 18.36 -2.64 4.50
N PHE A 80 18.97 -1.47 4.69
CA PHE A 80 18.75 -0.31 3.83
C PHE A 80 19.35 -0.51 2.43
N SER A 81 20.47 -1.23 2.31
CA SER A 81 21.04 -1.58 1.01
C SER A 81 20.12 -2.52 0.21
N CYS A 82 19.54 -3.53 0.85
CA CYS A 82 18.54 -4.40 0.23
C CYS A 82 17.28 -3.62 -0.20
N SER A 83 16.84 -2.67 0.64
CA SER A 83 15.71 -1.78 0.31
C SER A 83 16.04 -0.88 -0.89
N LEU A 84 17.26 -0.34 -0.95
CA LEU A 84 17.73 0.47 -2.08
C LEU A 84 17.77 -0.36 -3.37
N LEU A 85 18.31 -1.57 -3.31
CA LEU A 85 18.38 -2.49 -4.45
C LEU A 85 16.96 -2.83 -4.97
N SER A 86 16.05 -3.20 -4.07
CA SER A 86 14.66 -3.50 -4.40
C SER A 86 13.95 -2.29 -5.02
N GLY A 87 14.12 -1.10 -4.44
CA GLY A 87 13.57 0.15 -4.98
C GLY A 87 14.14 0.51 -6.36
N SER A 88 15.42 0.25 -6.59
CA SER A 88 16.06 0.48 -7.89
C SER A 88 15.53 -0.47 -8.97
N LEU A 89 15.33 -1.74 -8.62
CA LEU A 89 14.68 -2.71 -9.52
C LEU A 89 13.25 -2.29 -9.85
N GLY A 90 12.48 -1.85 -8.85
CA GLY A 90 11.13 -1.33 -9.05
C GLY A 90 11.12 -0.10 -9.98
N PHE A 91 12.08 0.79 -9.85
CA PHE A 91 12.23 1.95 -10.74
C PHE A 91 12.51 1.53 -12.19
N ILE A 92 13.42 0.60 -12.40
CA ILE A 92 13.74 0.07 -13.74
C ILE A 92 12.47 -0.57 -14.36
N MET A 93 11.74 -1.37 -13.59
CA MET A 93 10.50 -2.00 -14.07
C MET A 93 9.43 -0.95 -14.40
N ALA A 94 9.29 0.08 -13.57
CA ALA A 94 8.35 1.18 -13.83
C ALA A 94 8.69 1.94 -15.12
N TYR A 95 9.98 2.14 -15.40
CA TYR A 95 10.43 2.78 -16.64
C TYR A 95 10.10 1.96 -17.91
N MET A 96 9.98 0.63 -17.78
CA MET A 96 9.62 -0.26 -18.89
C MET A 96 8.11 -0.27 -19.20
N VAL A 97 7.28 0.31 -18.32
CA VAL A 97 5.82 0.35 -18.54
C VAL A 97 5.48 1.32 -19.68
N LYS A 98 4.89 0.79 -20.74
CA LYS A 98 4.39 1.58 -21.86
C LYS A 98 3.02 2.13 -21.52
N THR A 99 2.92 3.44 -21.40
CA THR A 99 1.64 4.13 -21.17
C THR A 99 1.02 4.55 -22.52
N PRO A 100 -0.30 4.42 -22.69
CA PRO A 100 -0.95 4.94 -23.88
C PRO A 100 -0.81 6.48 -23.91
N TYR A 101 -0.51 7.01 -25.10
CA TYR A 101 -0.44 8.46 -25.28
C TYR A 101 -1.82 9.08 -25.02
N LYS A 102 -1.89 10.00 -24.07
CA LYS A 102 -3.06 10.83 -23.85
C LYS A 102 -2.79 12.24 -24.36
N GLN A 103 -3.70 12.78 -25.11
CA GLN A 103 -3.63 14.19 -25.50
C GLN A 103 -3.67 15.05 -24.24
N PRO A 104 -2.84 16.09 -24.16
CA PRO A 104 -2.86 17.00 -23.02
C PRO A 104 -4.24 17.66 -22.91
N VAL A 105 -4.89 17.44 -21.77
CA VAL A 105 -6.16 18.09 -21.45
C VAL A 105 -5.93 19.59 -21.30
N LYS A 106 -6.81 20.42 -21.91
CA LYS A 106 -6.78 21.86 -21.72
C LYS A 106 -6.68 22.17 -20.22
N ARG A 107 -5.73 23.05 -19.88
CA ARG A 107 -5.56 23.48 -18.49
C ARG A 107 -6.79 24.28 -18.07
N GLU A 108 -7.63 23.66 -17.28
CA GLU A 108 -8.71 24.36 -16.60
C GLU A 108 -8.15 25.24 -15.46
N PRO A 109 -8.82 26.35 -15.12
CA PRO A 109 -8.40 27.18 -14.01
C PRO A 109 -8.30 26.38 -12.71
N ILE A 110 -7.36 26.77 -11.85
CA ILE A 110 -7.14 26.11 -10.55
C ILE A 110 -8.36 26.36 -9.67
N SER A 111 -9.09 25.29 -9.35
CA SER A 111 -10.23 25.33 -8.43
C SER A 111 -9.95 24.44 -7.21
N LEU A 112 -10.61 24.71 -6.08
CA LEU A 112 -10.50 23.88 -4.87
C LEU A 112 -10.92 22.44 -5.13
N ASP A 113 -11.91 22.20 -6.00
CA ASP A 113 -12.39 20.88 -6.40
C ASP A 113 -11.31 20.03 -7.10
N ARG A 114 -10.27 20.66 -7.62
CA ARG A 114 -9.10 20.00 -8.21
C ARG A 114 -8.17 19.38 -7.16
N PHE A 115 -8.14 19.96 -5.96
CA PHE A 115 -7.34 19.47 -4.83
C PHE A 115 -8.15 18.57 -3.90
N PHE A 116 -9.44 18.86 -3.75
CA PHE A 116 -10.36 18.11 -2.90
C PHE A 116 -11.57 17.69 -3.71
N LEU A 117 -11.60 16.43 -4.13
CA LEU A 117 -12.76 15.88 -4.83
C LEU A 117 -13.96 15.84 -3.89
N VAL A 118 -14.76 16.92 -3.85
CA VAL A 118 -15.90 17.08 -2.93
C VAL A 118 -16.87 15.89 -3.02
N LYS A 119 -17.12 15.39 -4.23
CA LYS A 119 -17.98 14.21 -4.45
C LYS A 119 -17.40 12.90 -3.88
N GLY A 120 -16.09 12.84 -3.71
CA GLY A 120 -15.39 11.68 -3.14
C GLY A 120 -15.13 11.76 -1.63
N THR A 121 -15.48 12.87 -0.98
CA THR A 121 -15.15 13.13 0.44
C THR A 121 -15.69 12.05 1.37
N TRP A 122 -16.95 11.64 1.22
CA TRP A 122 -17.54 10.61 2.06
C TRP A 122 -16.87 9.25 1.91
N ALA A 123 -16.53 8.87 0.69
CA ALA A 123 -15.76 7.64 0.44
C ALA A 123 -14.35 7.74 1.04
N GLY A 124 -13.71 8.90 0.93
CA GLY A 124 -12.40 9.16 1.54
C GLY A 124 -12.43 9.09 3.07
N ILE A 125 -13.43 9.68 3.71
CA ILE A 125 -13.61 9.62 5.17
C ILE A 125 -13.86 8.17 5.62
N SER A 126 -14.71 7.42 4.92
CA SER A 126 -14.96 6.02 5.23
C SER A 126 -13.68 5.19 5.17
N LEU A 127 -12.88 5.37 4.13
CA LEU A 127 -11.58 4.69 3.98
C LEU A 127 -10.59 5.11 5.08
N LEU A 128 -10.54 6.39 5.43
CA LEU A 128 -9.71 6.91 6.52
C LEU A 128 -10.06 6.22 7.85
N LEU A 129 -11.34 6.20 8.21
CA LEU A 129 -11.81 5.59 9.46
C LEU A 129 -11.53 4.08 9.52
N LEU A 130 -11.63 3.36 8.40
CA LEU A 130 -11.28 1.94 8.31
C LEU A 130 -9.76 1.69 8.34
N SER A 131 -8.97 2.63 7.85
CA SER A 131 -7.51 2.49 7.80
C SER A 131 -6.84 2.74 9.15
N ILE A 132 -7.47 3.53 10.04
CA ILE A 132 -6.93 3.80 11.39
C ILE A 132 -6.77 2.50 12.21
N PRO A 133 -7.82 1.70 12.47
CA PRO A 133 -7.67 0.45 13.21
C PRO A 133 -6.73 -0.54 12.51
N TYR A 134 -6.75 -0.61 11.18
CA TYR A 134 -5.80 -1.42 10.43
C TYR A 134 -4.34 -1.01 10.69
N GLY A 135 -4.04 0.28 10.64
CA GLY A 135 -2.70 0.79 10.95
C GLY A 135 -2.29 0.53 12.40
N MET A 136 -3.20 0.72 13.36
CA MET A 136 -2.95 0.41 14.76
C MET A 136 -2.62 -1.07 14.96
N THR A 137 -3.47 -1.96 14.44
CA THR A 137 -3.28 -3.41 14.58
C THR A 137 -1.96 -3.86 13.96
N THR A 138 -1.65 -3.46 12.73
CA THR A 138 -0.41 -3.86 12.06
C THR A 138 0.85 -3.35 12.75
N THR A 139 0.78 -2.19 13.42
CA THR A 139 1.92 -1.62 14.13
C THR A 139 2.15 -2.28 15.49
N TYR A 140 1.09 -2.52 16.24
CA TYR A 140 1.20 -2.92 17.65
C TYR A 140 1.05 -4.41 17.92
N VAL A 141 0.55 -5.21 16.95
CA VAL A 141 0.31 -6.64 17.16
C VAL A 141 1.55 -7.41 17.59
N ALA A 142 2.70 -7.10 17.02
CA ALA A 142 3.95 -7.77 17.40
C ALA A 142 4.41 -7.42 18.82
N MET A 143 4.23 -6.16 19.21
CA MET A 143 4.56 -5.67 20.57
C MET A 143 3.61 -6.28 21.59
N TYR A 144 2.32 -6.30 21.30
CA TYR A 144 1.31 -6.90 22.18
C TYR A 144 1.52 -8.42 22.35
N ALA A 145 1.82 -9.14 21.28
CA ALA A 145 2.14 -10.55 21.36
C ALA A 145 3.33 -10.84 22.28
N ALA A 146 4.37 -10.00 22.21
CA ALA A 146 5.52 -10.12 23.12
C ALA A 146 5.15 -9.83 24.57
N GLU A 147 4.30 -8.83 24.84
CA GLU A 147 3.86 -8.44 26.19
C GLU A 147 3.04 -9.55 26.86
N ILE A 148 2.15 -10.23 26.13
CA ILE A 148 1.33 -11.34 26.68
C ILE A 148 2.04 -12.71 26.64
N GLY A 149 3.35 -12.72 26.31
CA GLY A 149 4.18 -13.94 26.35
C GLY A 149 3.91 -14.93 25.22
N ILE A 150 3.26 -14.51 24.15
CA ILE A 150 3.11 -15.31 22.94
C ILE A 150 4.44 -15.30 22.18
N SER A 151 5.22 -16.37 22.36
CA SER A 151 6.52 -16.55 21.67
C SER A 151 6.40 -16.94 20.18
N VAL A 152 5.20 -16.83 19.61
CA VAL A 152 4.97 -17.14 18.20
C VAL A 152 5.69 -16.10 17.35
N ASN A 153 6.41 -16.58 16.35
CA ASN A 153 7.08 -15.73 15.36
C ASN A 153 6.10 -14.69 14.81
N SER A 154 6.29 -13.42 15.17
CA SER A 154 5.41 -12.30 14.78
C SER A 154 5.25 -12.20 13.24
N GLY A 155 6.19 -12.79 12.48
CA GLY A 155 6.08 -12.93 11.04
C GLY A 155 4.89 -13.77 10.57
N LEU A 156 4.44 -14.76 11.36
CA LEU A 156 3.28 -15.58 10.99
C LEU A 156 1.98 -14.77 10.92
N TYR A 157 1.80 -13.80 11.81
CA TYR A 157 0.65 -12.88 11.75
C TYR A 157 0.56 -12.21 10.37
N PHE A 158 1.66 -11.64 9.91
CA PHE A 158 1.70 -10.97 8.60
C PHE A 158 1.48 -11.95 7.44
N THR A 159 1.95 -13.18 7.57
CA THR A 159 1.73 -14.23 6.57
C THR A 159 0.24 -14.60 6.46
N PHE A 160 -0.45 -14.86 7.57
CA PHE A 160 -1.88 -15.14 7.56
C PHE A 160 -2.70 -13.95 7.08
N MET A 161 -2.32 -12.73 7.46
CA MET A 161 -2.94 -11.51 6.96
C MET A 161 -2.77 -11.41 5.42
N ALA A 162 -1.58 -11.71 4.88
CA ALA A 162 -1.33 -11.72 3.44
C ALA A 162 -2.24 -12.70 2.70
N VAL A 163 -2.41 -13.90 3.23
CA VAL A 163 -3.31 -14.93 2.65
C VAL A 163 -4.75 -14.42 2.64
N GLY A 164 -5.24 -13.87 3.74
CA GLY A 164 -6.58 -13.30 3.83
C GLY A 164 -6.81 -12.17 2.82
N LEU A 165 -5.85 -11.24 2.71
CA LEU A 165 -5.88 -10.14 1.75
C LEU A 165 -5.85 -10.65 0.30
N ALA A 166 -5.03 -11.67 0.00
CA ALA A 166 -4.95 -12.27 -1.33
C ALA A 166 -6.28 -12.88 -1.75
N VAL A 167 -6.86 -13.72 -0.90
CA VAL A 167 -8.17 -14.36 -1.14
C VAL A 167 -9.26 -13.30 -1.32
N SER A 168 -9.30 -12.31 -0.44
CA SER A 168 -10.26 -11.20 -0.53
C SER A 168 -10.14 -10.45 -1.87
N ARG A 169 -8.93 -10.14 -2.34
CA ARG A 169 -8.71 -9.42 -3.60
C ARG A 169 -9.17 -10.20 -4.83
N LEU A 170 -8.86 -11.50 -4.88
CA LEU A 170 -9.27 -12.37 -5.97
C LEU A 170 -10.80 -12.49 -6.07
N PHE A 171 -11.47 -12.56 -4.92
CA PHE A 171 -12.92 -12.63 -4.87
C PHE A 171 -13.58 -11.28 -5.17
N SER A 172 -13.14 -10.21 -4.51
CA SER A 172 -13.78 -8.89 -4.60
C SER A 172 -13.66 -8.28 -6.00
N GLY A 173 -12.52 -8.41 -6.68
CA GLY A 173 -12.32 -7.85 -8.01
C GLY A 173 -13.35 -8.37 -9.02
N ARG A 174 -13.59 -9.67 -9.04
CA ARG A 174 -14.61 -10.29 -9.92
C ARG A 174 -16.04 -9.89 -9.58
N GLN A 175 -16.35 -9.66 -8.30
CA GLN A 175 -17.69 -9.21 -7.90
C GLN A 175 -17.93 -7.74 -8.28
N VAL A 176 -16.89 -6.92 -8.18
CA VAL A 176 -16.93 -5.51 -8.60
C VAL A 176 -17.22 -5.40 -10.11
N ASP A 177 -16.54 -6.19 -10.94
CA ASP A 177 -16.77 -6.22 -12.38
C ASP A 177 -18.18 -6.69 -12.75
N LYS A 178 -18.83 -7.50 -11.90
CA LYS A 178 -20.24 -7.89 -12.03
C LYS A 178 -21.22 -6.83 -11.51
N GLY A 179 -20.75 -5.63 -11.15
CA GLY A 179 -21.56 -4.52 -10.62
C GLY A 179 -22.00 -4.67 -9.15
N ARG A 180 -21.47 -5.65 -8.42
CA ARG A 180 -21.84 -5.94 -7.02
C ARG A 180 -20.98 -5.19 -6.01
N ILE A 181 -20.70 -3.92 -6.25
CA ILE A 181 -19.80 -3.09 -5.44
C ILE A 181 -20.32 -2.97 -4.00
N THR A 182 -21.61 -2.68 -3.84
CA THR A 182 -22.25 -2.49 -2.52
C THR A 182 -22.17 -3.75 -1.66
N LEU A 183 -22.36 -4.93 -2.29
CA LEU A 183 -22.24 -6.21 -1.60
C LEU A 183 -20.82 -6.44 -1.06
N VAL A 184 -19.81 -6.14 -1.86
CA VAL A 184 -18.41 -6.29 -1.45
C VAL A 184 -18.07 -5.36 -0.29
N ILE A 185 -18.50 -4.10 -0.36
CA ILE A 185 -18.29 -3.12 0.70
C ILE A 185 -18.99 -3.55 1.99
N SER A 186 -20.28 -3.92 1.91
CA SER A 186 -21.05 -4.35 3.09
C SER A 186 -20.45 -5.58 3.76
N LEU A 187 -20.05 -6.59 2.97
CA LEU A 187 -19.41 -7.78 3.49
C LEU A 187 -18.08 -7.45 4.20
N GLY A 188 -17.26 -6.60 3.59
CA GLY A 188 -16.01 -6.15 4.20
C GLY A 188 -16.22 -5.41 5.51
N MET A 189 -17.23 -4.53 5.58
CA MET A 189 -17.57 -3.79 6.80
C MET A 189 -18.10 -4.71 7.90
N TYR A 190 -18.96 -5.67 7.57
CA TYR A 190 -19.47 -6.64 8.56
C TYR A 190 -18.34 -7.52 9.12
N LEU A 191 -17.43 -7.98 8.27
CA LEU A 191 -16.28 -8.76 8.72
C LEU A 191 -15.35 -7.93 9.61
N ALA A 192 -15.09 -6.68 9.23
CA ALA A 192 -14.25 -5.78 10.04
C ALA A 192 -14.90 -5.39 11.38
N ALA A 193 -16.24 -5.38 11.48
CA ALA A 193 -16.95 -5.09 12.72
C ALA A 193 -17.06 -6.31 13.63
N ALA A 194 -16.91 -7.52 13.09
CA ALA A 194 -17.00 -8.78 13.83
C ALA A 194 -15.67 -9.24 14.42
N THR A 195 -14.55 -8.63 14.01
CA THR A 195 -13.18 -8.94 14.49
C THR A 195 -12.66 -7.88 15.42
#